data_a88311bee5ff52dccfc7973286a2ee0b
#
_entry.id   a88311bee5ff52dccfc7973286a2ee0b
#
_cell.length_a   1.000
_cell.length_b   1.000
_cell.length_c   1.000
_cell.angle_alpha   90.00
_cell.angle_beta   90.00
_cell.angle_gamma   90.00
#
_symmetry.space_group_name_H-M   'P 1'
#
loop_
_entity.id
_entity.type
_entity.pdbx_description
1 polymer ?
#
loop_
_entity_poly.entity_id
_entity_poly.type
_entity_poly.pdbx_seq_one_letter_code
_entity_poly.pdbx_strand_id
1 'polypeptide(L)'
;MATEEQRHKNLTHWPAGNWFLDQDSPTDLVAVKRDEVLATGKTSFQEYEIFVSVLWGKALILDGRLQCAELDEFVYHEALVHPALVAHPNPRRVLVMGGGEGATLREVLRHPQVAQAVMVDIDEELVEVCRSLLPTFHRGAFDDPRTSLVFADGRAWLAHQPDGSFEVIILDLPEPLEEGPASLLFTREMYELVLRKLSPGGLAAVQSGSGSMHGRLMADINCTLRAVFPEVSAYTAFVTSFLDLYGFHVAGGKDFVWPRASQVETCLAARGINDLGWYEPGFAASLPQLPRYLKERLTRKGRVLSDAEPYKSRTGGRLSF
;
A
#
# COMPACT_ATOMS: atom_id res chain seq x y z
N MET A 1 -2.66 -14.77 24.10
CA MET A 1 -1.50 -13.96 23.64
C MET A 1 -0.40 -14.07 24.70
N ALA A 2 0.82 -14.39 24.30
CA ALA A 2 1.96 -14.38 25.25
C ALA A 2 2.29 -12.93 25.56
N THR A 3 2.50 -12.63 26.85
CA THR A 3 2.91 -11.29 27.28
C THR A 3 4.31 -10.96 26.73
N GLU A 4 4.61 -9.68 26.54
CA GLU A 4 5.93 -9.20 26.07
C GLU A 4 7.08 -9.81 26.90
N GLU A 5 6.88 -9.99 28.18
CA GLU A 5 7.81 -10.64 29.12
C GLU A 5 8.02 -12.15 28.83
N GLN A 6 7.02 -12.86 28.32
CA GLN A 6 7.16 -14.27 27.91
C GLN A 6 7.88 -14.42 26.56
N ARG A 7 7.80 -13.43 25.68
CA ARG A 7 8.51 -13.41 24.39
C ARG A 7 10.02 -13.23 24.58
N HIS A 8 10.46 -12.44 25.59
CA HIS A 8 11.87 -12.20 25.89
C HIS A 8 12.60 -13.38 26.59
N LYS A 9 11.87 -14.29 27.27
CA LYS A 9 12.49 -15.37 28.04
C LYS A 9 13.21 -16.45 27.24
N ASN A 10 12.97 -16.51 25.91
CA ASN A 10 13.57 -17.54 25.06
C ASN A 10 14.84 -17.08 24.32
N LEU A 11 15.23 -15.80 24.44
CA LEU A 11 16.42 -15.25 23.81
C LEU A 11 17.52 -15.10 24.87
N THR A 12 18.45 -16.02 24.91
CA THR A 12 19.50 -16.07 25.91
C THR A 12 20.48 -14.90 25.90
N HIS A 13 20.50 -14.07 24.84
CA HIS A 13 21.41 -12.92 24.70
C HIS A 13 20.75 -11.80 23.87
N TRP A 14 19.67 -11.22 24.40
CA TRP A 14 19.06 -10.04 23.77
C TRP A 14 19.86 -8.79 24.12
N PRO A 15 20.25 -7.94 23.16
CA PRO A 15 20.98 -6.70 23.44
C PRO A 15 20.15 -5.77 24.32
N ALA A 16 20.78 -5.16 25.32
CA ALA A 16 20.11 -4.17 26.16
C ALA A 16 19.68 -2.97 25.29
N GLY A 17 18.48 -2.44 25.56
CA GLY A 17 17.96 -1.29 24.82
C GLY A 17 16.45 -1.30 24.67
N ASN A 18 15.93 -0.22 24.10
CA ASN A 18 14.53 -0.09 23.76
C ASN A 18 14.33 -0.61 22.32
N TRP A 19 13.73 -1.80 22.16
CA TRP A 19 13.57 -2.45 20.88
C TRP A 19 12.10 -2.48 20.45
N PHE A 20 11.83 -2.09 19.22
CA PHE A 20 10.60 -2.41 18.51
C PHE A 20 10.70 -3.84 17.99
N LEU A 21 9.64 -4.61 18.16
CA LEU A 21 9.56 -6.00 17.74
C LEU A 21 8.38 -6.13 16.78
N ASP A 22 8.68 -6.27 15.48
CA ASP A 22 7.67 -6.57 14.47
C ASP A 22 7.55 -8.08 14.29
N GLN A 23 6.39 -8.61 14.59
CA GLN A 23 6.12 -10.04 14.54
C GLN A 23 4.94 -10.33 13.61
N ASP A 24 5.23 -10.74 12.39
CA ASP A 24 4.23 -11.11 11.38
C ASP A 24 3.59 -12.46 11.65
N SER A 25 4.34 -13.39 12.21
CA SER A 25 3.86 -14.71 12.57
C SER A 25 4.48 -15.20 13.89
N PRO A 26 3.97 -16.29 14.49
CA PRO A 26 4.58 -16.86 15.68
C PRO A 26 6.02 -17.34 15.50
N THR A 27 6.53 -17.39 14.27
CA THR A 27 7.81 -17.99 13.89
C THR A 27 8.84 -17.01 13.36
N ASP A 28 8.47 -15.75 13.14
CA ASP A 28 9.36 -14.70 12.65
C ASP A 28 9.30 -13.45 13.54
N LEU A 29 10.40 -12.75 13.61
CA LEU A 29 10.53 -11.54 14.42
C LEU A 29 11.60 -10.65 13.80
N VAL A 30 11.24 -9.42 13.53
CA VAL A 30 12.17 -8.35 13.18
C VAL A 30 12.33 -7.43 14.39
N ALA A 31 13.56 -7.12 14.77
CA ALA A 31 13.83 -6.24 15.89
C ALA A 31 14.63 -5.03 15.43
N VAL A 32 14.12 -3.84 15.76
CA VAL A 32 14.80 -2.57 15.47
C VAL A 32 14.87 -1.72 16.72
N LYS A 33 16.05 -1.15 16.96
CA LYS A 33 16.26 -0.30 18.12
C LYS A 33 15.53 1.03 17.94
N ARG A 34 14.72 1.39 18.96
CA ARG A 34 14.20 2.74 19.09
C ARG A 34 15.26 3.62 19.70
N ASP A 35 15.70 4.64 18.98
CA ASP A 35 16.65 5.62 19.54
C ASP A 35 15.89 6.75 20.25
N GLU A 36 14.74 7.15 19.70
CA GLU A 36 13.85 8.16 20.29
C GLU A 36 12.39 7.84 19.93
N VAL A 37 11.50 7.88 20.91
CA VAL A 37 10.05 7.77 20.70
C VAL A 37 9.48 9.19 20.58
N LEU A 38 8.92 9.54 19.42
CA LEU A 38 8.36 10.87 19.17
C LEU A 38 6.92 10.97 19.67
N ALA A 39 6.13 9.92 19.48
CA ALA A 39 4.75 9.86 19.93
C ALA A 39 4.27 8.41 20.08
N THR A 40 3.36 8.20 21.02
CA THR A 40 2.54 6.99 21.15
C THR A 40 1.13 7.40 21.50
N GLY A 41 0.14 6.71 20.96
CA GLY A 41 -1.25 7.01 21.26
C GLY A 41 -2.20 5.97 20.71
N LYS A 42 -3.48 6.25 20.93
CA LYS A 42 -4.58 5.44 20.41
C LYS A 42 -5.66 6.36 19.89
N THR A 43 -6.04 6.18 18.65
CA THR A 43 -7.20 6.82 18.06
C THR A 43 -8.46 5.99 18.30
N SER A 44 -9.57 6.39 17.72
CA SER A 44 -10.80 5.59 17.74
C SER A 44 -10.68 4.30 16.91
N PHE A 45 -9.65 4.17 16.06
CA PHE A 45 -9.51 3.10 15.08
C PHE A 45 -8.31 2.18 15.33
N GLN A 46 -7.19 2.70 15.86
CA GLN A 46 -5.92 1.97 15.96
C GLN A 46 -4.98 2.56 17.01
N GLU A 47 -4.02 1.76 17.46
CA GLU A 47 -2.90 2.23 18.24
C GLU A 47 -1.77 2.69 17.31
N TYR A 48 -1.09 3.79 17.64
CA TYR A 48 0.03 4.27 16.86
C TYR A 48 1.27 4.52 17.72
N GLU A 49 2.42 4.33 17.09
CA GLU A 49 3.73 4.72 17.61
C GLU A 49 4.53 5.35 16.46
N ILE A 50 5.21 6.47 16.77
CA ILE A 50 6.19 7.08 15.87
C ILE A 50 7.50 7.17 16.63
N PHE A 51 8.56 6.58 16.08
CA PHE A 51 9.89 6.64 16.67
C PHE A 51 10.97 6.92 15.62
N VAL A 52 12.16 7.29 16.08
CA VAL A 52 13.37 7.42 15.28
C VAL A 52 14.29 6.24 15.56
N SER A 53 14.85 5.68 14.51
CA SER A 53 15.91 4.68 14.54
C SER A 53 17.08 5.14 13.67
N VAL A 54 18.30 4.88 14.11
CA VAL A 54 19.50 5.13 13.27
C VAL A 54 19.43 4.36 11.95
N LEU A 55 18.79 3.18 11.95
CA LEU A 55 18.66 2.36 10.74
C LEU A 55 17.56 2.86 9.81
N TRP A 56 16.38 3.20 10.35
CA TRP A 56 15.18 3.47 9.55
C TRP A 56 14.85 4.96 9.38
N GLY A 57 15.51 5.86 10.13
CA GLY A 57 15.01 7.20 10.29
C GLY A 57 13.71 7.19 11.10
N LYS A 58 12.75 8.03 10.76
CA LYS A 58 11.41 8.00 11.34
C LYS A 58 10.65 6.77 10.86
N ALA A 59 9.91 6.14 11.76
CA ALA A 59 9.06 4.98 11.47
C ALA A 59 7.67 5.20 12.05
N LEU A 60 6.65 4.84 11.28
CA LEU A 60 5.24 4.80 11.67
C LEU A 60 4.83 3.36 11.94
N ILE A 61 4.32 3.12 13.12
CA ILE A 61 3.81 1.83 13.58
C ILE A 61 2.32 1.96 13.85
N LEU A 62 1.51 1.05 13.32
CA LEU A 62 0.09 0.94 13.61
C LEU A 62 -0.23 -0.46 14.12
N ASP A 63 -0.93 -0.56 15.25
CA ASP A 63 -1.29 -1.82 15.90
C ASP A 63 -0.11 -2.78 16.10
N GLY A 64 1.07 -2.20 16.41
CA GLY A 64 2.31 -2.95 16.60
C GLY A 64 3.00 -3.43 15.32
N ARG A 65 2.59 -2.94 14.13
CA ARG A 65 3.12 -3.32 12.82
C ARG A 65 3.76 -2.12 12.13
N LEU A 66 4.93 -2.31 11.54
CA LEU A 66 5.56 -1.29 10.73
C LEU A 66 4.72 -0.99 9.48
N GLN A 67 4.38 0.28 9.30
CA GLN A 67 3.66 0.74 8.11
C GLN A 67 4.59 1.45 7.12
N CYS A 68 5.56 2.20 7.64
CA CYS A 68 6.38 3.06 6.81
C CYS A 68 7.67 3.45 7.55
N ALA A 69 8.79 3.49 6.84
CA ALA A 69 10.08 3.96 7.36
C ALA A 69 10.73 4.97 6.41
N GLU A 70 11.33 6.02 6.95
CA GLU A 70 11.94 7.11 6.17
C GLU A 70 13.08 6.64 5.25
N LEU A 71 13.71 5.51 5.61
CA LEU A 71 14.77 4.87 4.84
C LEU A 71 14.34 4.55 3.40
N ASP A 72 13.14 4.01 3.23
CA ASP A 72 12.74 3.35 1.98
C ASP A 72 11.24 3.50 1.62
N GLU A 73 10.53 4.41 2.28
CA GLU A 73 9.12 4.67 1.99
C GLU A 73 8.88 4.99 0.52
N PHE A 74 9.88 5.65 -0.13
CA PHE A 74 9.79 6.00 -1.54
C PHE A 74 9.68 4.77 -2.45
N VAL A 75 10.30 3.64 -2.08
CA VAL A 75 10.21 2.39 -2.85
C VAL A 75 8.76 1.91 -2.92
N TYR A 76 8.08 1.89 -1.78
CA TYR A 76 6.69 1.48 -1.68
C TYR A 76 5.76 2.44 -2.43
N HIS A 77 5.87 3.75 -2.17
CA HIS A 77 4.94 4.73 -2.71
C HIS A 77 5.15 4.97 -4.21
N GLU A 78 6.39 4.95 -4.69
CA GLU A 78 6.66 5.00 -6.13
C GLU A 78 6.13 3.74 -6.84
N ALA A 79 6.28 2.55 -6.20
CA ALA A 79 5.75 1.31 -6.74
C ALA A 79 4.21 1.32 -6.80
N LEU A 80 3.53 1.86 -5.80
CA LEU A 80 2.07 1.90 -5.76
C LEU A 80 1.50 2.90 -6.76
N VAL A 81 2.12 4.08 -6.89
CA VAL A 81 1.52 5.24 -7.58
C VAL A 81 1.88 5.30 -9.06
N HIS A 82 3.18 5.32 -9.37
CA HIS A 82 3.63 5.68 -10.71
C HIS A 82 3.22 4.71 -11.81
N PRO A 83 3.17 3.37 -11.60
CA PRO A 83 2.76 2.46 -12.68
C PRO A 83 1.38 2.77 -13.24
N ALA A 84 0.40 3.05 -12.40
CA ALA A 84 -0.95 3.39 -12.83
C ALA A 84 -1.03 4.80 -13.43
N LEU A 85 -0.39 5.80 -12.79
CA LEU A 85 -0.45 7.18 -13.28
C LEU A 85 0.31 7.36 -14.59
N VAL A 86 1.42 6.65 -14.80
CA VAL A 86 2.18 6.68 -16.07
C VAL A 86 1.43 5.92 -17.18
N ALA A 87 0.77 4.81 -16.84
CA ALA A 87 -0.02 4.07 -17.83
C ALA A 87 -1.28 4.82 -18.27
N HIS A 88 -1.86 5.66 -17.41
CA HIS A 88 -3.01 6.48 -17.77
C HIS A 88 -2.57 7.77 -18.51
N PRO A 89 -3.10 8.06 -19.70
CA PRO A 89 -2.62 9.19 -20.52
C PRO A 89 -2.87 10.56 -19.88
N ASN A 90 -3.97 10.72 -19.14
CA ASN A 90 -4.37 11.99 -18.53
C ASN A 90 -5.10 11.79 -17.20
N PRO A 91 -4.39 11.46 -16.11
CA PRO A 91 -4.98 11.22 -14.79
C PRO A 91 -5.34 12.54 -14.09
N ARG A 92 -6.54 13.06 -14.35
CA ARG A 92 -6.96 14.36 -13.82
C ARG A 92 -7.54 14.30 -12.43
N ARG A 93 -8.37 13.31 -12.14
CA ARG A 93 -8.99 13.12 -10.82
C ARG A 93 -8.59 11.77 -10.27
N VAL A 94 -7.82 11.80 -9.21
CA VAL A 94 -7.25 10.60 -8.58
C VAL A 94 -7.83 10.45 -7.17
N LEU A 95 -8.25 9.23 -6.84
CA LEU A 95 -8.63 8.86 -5.49
C LEU A 95 -7.47 8.08 -4.84
N VAL A 96 -7.10 8.47 -3.63
CA VAL A 96 -6.28 7.69 -2.70
C VAL A 96 -7.18 7.26 -1.55
N MET A 97 -7.30 5.98 -1.33
CA MET A 97 -8.06 5.41 -0.23
C MET A 97 -7.08 4.85 0.79
N GLY A 98 -7.07 5.41 2.01
CA GLY A 98 -6.02 5.24 3.00
C GLY A 98 -4.81 6.15 2.75
N GLY A 99 -3.62 5.73 3.18
CA GLY A 99 -2.37 6.50 3.01
C GLY A 99 -2.26 7.69 3.97
N GLY A 100 -2.69 7.51 5.23
CA GLY A 100 -2.80 8.57 6.23
C GLY A 100 -1.51 9.34 6.55
N GLU A 101 -0.33 8.80 6.23
CA GLU A 101 0.96 9.50 6.35
C GLU A 101 1.23 10.47 5.18
N GLY A 102 0.45 10.40 4.09
CA GLY A 102 0.44 11.35 2.99
C GLY A 102 1.51 11.14 1.91
N ALA A 103 2.31 10.09 1.98
CA ALA A 103 3.36 9.84 0.98
C ALA A 103 2.78 9.37 -0.36
N THR A 104 1.74 8.53 -0.35
CA THR A 104 0.98 8.18 -1.57
C THR A 104 0.37 9.43 -2.22
N LEU A 105 -0.23 10.31 -1.42
CA LEU A 105 -0.77 11.58 -1.90
C LEU A 105 0.33 12.46 -2.53
N ARG A 106 1.51 12.55 -1.90
CA ARG A 106 2.69 13.25 -2.42
C ARG A 106 3.07 12.73 -3.81
N GLU A 107 3.18 11.42 -4.00
CA GLU A 107 3.57 10.86 -5.29
C GLU A 107 2.50 11.08 -6.37
N VAL A 108 1.22 11.06 -6.02
CA VAL A 108 0.13 11.44 -6.94
C VAL A 108 0.28 12.89 -7.42
N LEU A 109 0.57 13.81 -6.50
CA LEU A 109 0.69 15.25 -6.80
C LEU A 109 1.94 15.61 -7.61
N ARG A 110 2.93 14.72 -7.72
CA ARG A 110 4.07 14.88 -8.65
C ARG A 110 3.64 14.93 -10.10
N HIS A 111 2.47 14.36 -10.43
CA HIS A 111 1.94 14.39 -11.79
C HIS A 111 1.16 15.69 -12.04
N PRO A 112 1.67 16.60 -12.90
CA PRO A 112 1.04 17.92 -13.10
C PRO A 112 -0.33 17.85 -13.80
N GLN A 113 -0.67 16.71 -14.44
CA GLN A 113 -1.99 16.48 -15.03
C GLN A 113 -3.07 16.28 -13.96
N VAL A 114 -2.70 15.89 -12.74
CA VAL A 114 -3.65 15.74 -11.64
C VAL A 114 -4.20 17.12 -11.28
N ALA A 115 -5.48 17.30 -11.55
CA ALA A 115 -6.21 18.53 -11.23
C ALA A 115 -6.87 18.43 -9.85
N GLN A 116 -7.20 17.21 -9.41
CA GLN A 116 -7.74 16.93 -8.09
C GLN A 116 -7.25 15.57 -7.59
N ALA A 117 -6.63 15.56 -6.41
CA ALA A 117 -6.32 14.36 -5.64
C ALA A 117 -7.24 14.32 -4.41
N VAL A 118 -8.14 13.35 -4.38
CA VAL A 118 -9.00 13.11 -3.22
C VAL A 118 -8.37 12.02 -2.38
N MET A 119 -8.09 12.29 -1.11
CA MET A 119 -7.65 11.29 -0.15
C MET A 119 -8.77 11.03 0.84
N VAL A 120 -9.14 9.76 0.99
CA VAL A 120 -10.18 9.33 1.94
C VAL A 120 -9.54 8.42 2.97
N ASP A 121 -9.51 8.86 4.21
CA ASP A 121 -9.05 8.08 5.34
C ASP A 121 -10.14 8.06 6.43
N ILE A 122 -10.17 7.00 7.21
CA ILE A 122 -11.13 6.89 8.31
C ILE A 122 -10.63 7.58 9.57
N ASP A 123 -9.32 7.78 9.72
CA ASP A 123 -8.65 8.20 10.94
C ASP A 123 -8.07 9.61 10.83
N GLU A 124 -8.93 10.63 11.04
CA GLU A 124 -8.54 12.04 11.06
C GLU A 124 -7.43 12.32 12.10
N GLU A 125 -7.54 11.71 13.30
CA GLU A 125 -6.58 11.93 14.37
C GLU A 125 -5.18 11.46 13.97
N LEU A 126 -5.08 10.29 13.33
CA LEU A 126 -3.80 9.78 12.83
C LEU A 126 -3.23 10.67 11.72
N VAL A 127 -4.04 11.12 10.78
CA VAL A 127 -3.60 12.02 9.70
C VAL A 127 -3.00 13.31 10.27
N GLU A 128 -3.62 13.90 11.29
CA GLU A 128 -3.10 15.12 11.94
C GLU A 128 -1.78 14.84 12.70
N VAL A 129 -1.64 13.68 13.34
CA VAL A 129 -0.39 13.25 13.96
C VAL A 129 0.71 13.10 12.89
N CYS A 130 0.42 12.42 11.77
CA CYS A 130 1.35 12.26 10.66
C CYS A 130 1.72 13.59 10.01
N ARG A 131 0.74 14.50 9.81
CA ARG A 131 0.97 15.86 9.30
C ARG A 131 1.99 16.60 10.16
N SER A 132 1.88 16.48 11.48
CA SER A 132 2.77 17.18 12.42
C SER A 132 4.16 16.53 12.52
N LEU A 133 4.24 15.21 12.63
CA LEU A 133 5.47 14.50 13.01
C LEU A 133 6.23 13.90 11.83
N LEU A 134 5.57 13.69 10.68
CA LEU A 134 6.14 13.05 9.50
C LEU A 134 6.21 13.99 8.26
N PRO A 135 6.70 15.24 8.38
CA PRO A 135 6.71 16.18 7.25
C PRO A 135 7.58 15.72 6.07
N THR A 136 8.56 14.86 6.29
CA THR A 136 9.40 14.27 5.24
C THR A 136 8.67 13.26 4.37
N PHE A 137 7.58 12.67 4.88
CA PHE A 137 6.74 11.72 4.14
C PHE A 137 5.78 12.46 3.20
N HIS A 138 4.93 13.34 3.72
CA HIS A 138 3.92 14.02 2.91
C HIS A 138 4.45 15.25 2.15
N ARG A 139 5.55 15.87 2.59
CA ARG A 139 6.20 17.05 1.95
C ARG A 139 5.22 18.16 1.56
N GLY A 140 4.22 18.43 2.40
CA GLY A 140 3.20 19.45 2.16
C GLY A 140 2.02 18.98 1.28
N ALA A 141 1.92 17.73 0.92
CA ALA A 141 0.85 17.20 0.05
C ALA A 141 -0.56 17.44 0.60
N PHE A 142 -0.72 17.43 1.92
CA PHE A 142 -2.02 17.72 2.56
C PHE A 142 -2.52 19.15 2.32
N ASP A 143 -1.61 20.09 2.08
CA ASP A 143 -1.89 21.51 1.90
C ASP A 143 -1.82 21.96 0.43
N ASP A 144 -1.58 21.03 -0.50
CA ASP A 144 -1.60 21.31 -1.94
C ASP A 144 -3.02 21.72 -2.37
N PRO A 145 -3.19 22.80 -3.13
CA PRO A 145 -4.52 23.27 -3.55
C PRO A 145 -5.32 22.26 -4.38
N ARG A 146 -4.70 21.24 -4.93
CA ARG A 146 -5.35 20.14 -5.65
C ARG A 146 -5.86 19.04 -4.71
N THR A 147 -5.46 19.06 -3.43
CA THR A 147 -5.82 18.05 -2.44
C THR A 147 -7.21 18.30 -1.86
N SER A 148 -7.97 17.24 -1.73
CA SER A 148 -9.22 17.20 -0.96
C SER A 148 -9.14 16.07 0.05
N LEU A 149 -9.06 16.39 1.34
CA LEU A 149 -9.09 15.41 2.42
C LEU A 149 -10.54 15.13 2.82
N VAL A 150 -10.85 13.85 2.97
CA VAL A 150 -12.18 13.37 3.42
C VAL A 150 -11.96 12.35 4.53
N PHE A 151 -12.57 12.57 5.68
CA PHE A 151 -12.51 11.64 6.81
C PHE A 151 -13.80 10.85 6.90
N ALA A 152 -13.79 9.61 6.40
CA ALA A 152 -14.96 8.75 6.30
C ALA A 152 -14.57 7.28 6.03
N ASP A 153 -15.54 6.36 6.23
CA ASP A 153 -15.43 5.02 5.67
C ASP A 153 -15.27 5.09 4.15
N GLY A 154 -14.10 4.66 3.65
CA GLY A 154 -13.73 4.82 2.24
C GLY A 154 -14.67 4.09 1.29
N ARG A 155 -15.14 2.89 1.64
CA ARG A 155 -16.07 2.11 0.81
C ARG A 155 -17.44 2.77 0.73
N ALA A 156 -17.97 3.19 1.88
CA ALA A 156 -19.25 3.89 1.94
C ALA A 156 -19.19 5.23 1.20
N TRP A 157 -18.11 5.99 1.38
CA TRP A 157 -17.92 7.25 0.67
C TRP A 157 -17.81 7.05 -0.84
N LEU A 158 -17.03 6.07 -1.29
CA LEU A 158 -16.88 5.76 -2.72
C LEU A 158 -18.20 5.35 -3.34
N ALA A 159 -19.06 4.60 -2.63
CA ALA A 159 -20.36 4.19 -3.12
C ALA A 159 -21.27 5.38 -3.51
N HIS A 160 -21.16 6.50 -2.81
CA HIS A 160 -21.92 7.73 -3.05
C HIS A 160 -21.36 8.61 -4.18
N GLN A 161 -20.15 8.32 -4.68
CA GLN A 161 -19.61 9.09 -5.81
C GLN A 161 -20.33 8.72 -7.12
N PRO A 162 -20.39 9.64 -8.10
CA PRO A 162 -20.89 9.30 -9.44
C PRO A 162 -20.07 8.18 -10.09
N ASP A 163 -20.71 7.36 -10.92
CA ASP A 163 -20.01 6.37 -11.71
C ASP A 163 -19.09 7.06 -12.74
N GLY A 164 -17.91 6.47 -12.99
CA GLY A 164 -16.95 7.03 -13.95
C GLY A 164 -16.27 8.32 -13.48
N SER A 165 -16.17 8.59 -12.19
CA SER A 165 -15.69 9.87 -11.67
C SER A 165 -14.18 9.96 -11.44
N PHE A 166 -13.42 8.86 -11.54
CA PHE A 166 -11.98 8.85 -11.30
C PHE A 166 -11.21 8.22 -12.45
N GLU A 167 -10.12 8.84 -12.87
CA GLU A 167 -9.20 8.26 -13.84
C GLU A 167 -8.29 7.22 -13.21
N VAL A 168 -7.89 7.43 -11.93
CA VAL A 168 -7.11 6.46 -11.17
C VAL A 168 -7.66 6.38 -9.74
N ILE A 169 -7.80 5.15 -9.26
CA ILE A 169 -8.13 4.84 -7.85
C ILE A 169 -6.98 4.03 -7.27
N ILE A 170 -6.39 4.53 -6.19
CA ILE A 170 -5.28 3.90 -5.47
C ILE A 170 -5.81 3.40 -4.13
N LEU A 171 -5.63 2.10 -3.86
CA LEU A 171 -5.97 1.47 -2.60
C LEU A 171 -4.68 1.26 -1.79
N ASP A 172 -4.42 2.20 -0.88
CA ASP A 172 -3.29 2.20 0.04
C ASP A 172 -3.79 1.89 1.45
N LEU A 173 -4.19 0.66 1.64
CA LEU A 173 -4.93 0.19 2.81
C LEU A 173 -4.04 -0.70 3.68
N PRO A 174 -4.20 -0.71 5.01
CA PRO A 174 -3.51 -1.68 5.84
C PRO A 174 -3.91 -3.11 5.45
N GLU A 175 -3.00 -4.07 5.71
CA GLU A 175 -3.33 -5.48 5.49
C GLU A 175 -4.53 -5.89 6.37
N PRO A 176 -5.47 -6.68 5.82
CA PRO A 176 -6.65 -7.09 6.57
C PRO A 176 -6.26 -8.02 7.72
N LEU A 177 -6.43 -7.57 8.94
CA LEU A 177 -6.34 -8.40 10.15
C LEU A 177 -7.61 -9.25 10.30
N GLU A 178 -7.55 -10.29 11.16
CA GLU A 178 -8.60 -11.32 11.27
C GLU A 178 -10.01 -10.79 11.57
N GLU A 179 -10.14 -9.63 12.22
CA GLU A 179 -11.43 -9.00 12.56
C GLU A 179 -11.31 -7.48 12.42
N GLY A 180 -11.60 -6.94 11.24
CA GLY A 180 -11.58 -5.49 11.04
C GLY A 180 -12.30 -5.05 9.76
N PRO A 181 -12.72 -3.78 9.68
CA PRO A 181 -13.42 -3.24 8.50
C PRO A 181 -12.55 -3.28 7.24
N ALA A 182 -11.23 -3.30 7.37
CA ALA A 182 -10.30 -3.40 6.26
C ALA A 182 -10.48 -4.69 5.43
N SER A 183 -10.94 -5.79 6.01
CA SER A 183 -11.14 -7.06 5.28
C SER A 183 -12.14 -6.95 4.13
N LEU A 184 -13.14 -6.06 4.23
CA LEU A 184 -14.14 -5.82 3.19
C LEU A 184 -13.64 -4.90 2.05
N LEU A 185 -12.45 -4.33 2.19
CA LEU A 185 -11.85 -3.45 1.17
C LEU A 185 -11.06 -4.23 0.10
N PHE A 186 -10.93 -5.57 0.26
CA PHE A 186 -10.23 -6.45 -0.68
C PHE A 186 -11.15 -7.46 -1.36
N THR A 187 -12.48 -7.29 -1.21
CA THR A 187 -13.47 -8.22 -1.74
C THR A 187 -13.83 -7.92 -3.20
N ARG A 188 -14.43 -8.91 -3.87
CA ARG A 188 -14.95 -8.74 -5.22
C ARG A 188 -15.93 -7.58 -5.31
N GLU A 189 -16.84 -7.47 -4.34
CA GLU A 189 -17.85 -6.43 -4.27
C GLU A 189 -17.23 -5.03 -4.17
N MET A 190 -16.11 -4.91 -3.43
CA MET A 190 -15.33 -3.67 -3.38
C MET A 190 -14.69 -3.37 -4.73
N TYR A 191 -14.07 -4.34 -5.39
CA TYR A 191 -13.43 -4.12 -6.69
C TYR A 191 -14.46 -3.86 -7.80
N GLU A 192 -15.64 -4.45 -7.74
CA GLU A 192 -16.77 -4.11 -8.62
C GLU A 192 -17.22 -2.66 -8.40
N LEU A 193 -17.22 -2.17 -7.16
CA LEU A 193 -17.48 -0.77 -6.85
C LEU A 193 -16.39 0.12 -7.46
N VAL A 194 -15.11 -0.22 -7.24
CA VAL A 194 -13.97 0.50 -7.82
C VAL A 194 -14.11 0.58 -9.34
N LEU A 195 -14.37 -0.54 -10.02
CA LEU A 195 -14.53 -0.59 -11.47
C LEU A 195 -15.66 0.34 -11.96
N ARG A 196 -16.80 0.38 -11.28
CA ARG A 196 -17.90 1.31 -11.63
C ARG A 196 -17.52 2.77 -11.47
N LYS A 197 -16.68 3.11 -10.47
CA LYS A 197 -16.27 4.49 -10.19
C LYS A 197 -15.10 4.96 -11.05
N LEU A 198 -14.41 4.04 -11.72
CA LEU A 198 -13.41 4.37 -12.73
C LEU A 198 -14.06 4.90 -14.01
N SER A 199 -13.47 5.96 -14.56
CA SER A 199 -13.84 6.47 -15.88
C SER A 199 -13.47 5.48 -16.99
N PRO A 200 -14.00 5.61 -18.20
CA PRO A 200 -13.56 4.80 -19.35
C PRO A 200 -12.03 4.90 -19.51
N GLY A 201 -11.35 3.75 -19.51
CA GLY A 201 -9.89 3.68 -19.55
C GLY A 201 -9.19 3.91 -18.19
N GLY A 202 -9.97 4.12 -17.13
CA GLY A 202 -9.44 4.31 -15.77
C GLY A 202 -8.75 3.07 -15.21
N LEU A 203 -7.85 3.27 -14.25
CA LEU A 203 -6.99 2.25 -13.65
C LEU A 203 -7.13 2.21 -12.13
N ALA A 204 -7.07 1.01 -11.57
CA ALA A 204 -6.92 0.79 -10.14
C ALA A 204 -5.48 0.37 -9.82
N ALA A 205 -4.86 0.97 -8.79
CA ALA A 205 -3.61 0.52 -8.21
C ALA A 205 -3.88 0.00 -6.79
N VAL A 206 -3.33 -1.15 -6.46
CA VAL A 206 -3.64 -1.85 -5.20
C VAL A 206 -2.37 -2.39 -4.57
N GLN A 207 -2.10 -2.03 -3.32
CA GLN A 207 -1.15 -2.76 -2.50
C GLN A 207 -1.71 -4.15 -2.16
N SER A 208 -0.87 -5.15 -2.03
CA SER A 208 -1.31 -6.56 -1.94
C SER A 208 -0.56 -7.36 -0.88
N GLY A 209 0.06 -6.69 0.07
CA GLY A 209 0.80 -7.30 1.16
C GLY A 209 2.06 -8.03 0.73
N SER A 210 2.52 -8.92 1.59
CA SER A 210 3.69 -9.76 1.35
C SER A 210 3.58 -10.57 0.05
N GLY A 211 4.58 -10.45 -0.81
CA GLY A 211 4.71 -11.26 -2.04
C GLY A 211 5.55 -12.52 -1.82
N SER A 212 6.41 -12.56 -0.80
CA SER A 212 7.33 -13.67 -0.60
C SER A 212 6.98 -14.54 0.61
N MET A 213 7.09 -14.06 1.82
CA MET A 213 6.94 -14.89 3.03
C MET A 213 5.48 -15.27 3.31
N HIS A 214 4.57 -14.33 3.23
CA HIS A 214 3.15 -14.52 3.52
C HIS A 214 2.25 -14.35 2.28
N GLY A 215 2.76 -14.59 1.08
CA GLY A 215 2.17 -14.28 -0.22
C GLY A 215 0.79 -14.85 -0.55
N ARG A 216 0.02 -15.33 0.44
CA ARG A 216 -1.35 -15.78 0.23
C ARG A 216 -2.29 -14.62 -0.04
N LEU A 217 -2.16 -13.51 0.70
CA LEU A 217 -2.97 -12.32 0.49
C LEU A 217 -2.82 -11.79 -0.94
N MET A 218 -1.57 -11.66 -1.41
CA MET A 218 -1.29 -11.24 -2.79
C MET A 218 -1.94 -12.15 -3.83
N ALA A 219 -1.94 -13.47 -3.59
CA ALA A 219 -2.57 -14.44 -4.50
C ALA A 219 -4.11 -14.32 -4.48
N ASP A 220 -4.71 -14.15 -3.31
CA ASP A 220 -6.16 -13.98 -3.15
C ASP A 220 -6.61 -12.65 -3.80
N ILE A 221 -5.86 -11.54 -3.60
CA ILE A 221 -6.12 -10.26 -4.25
C ILE A 221 -6.00 -10.38 -5.77
N ASN A 222 -4.95 -11.05 -6.28
CA ASN A 222 -4.80 -11.28 -7.72
C ASN A 222 -5.98 -12.04 -8.32
N CYS A 223 -6.46 -13.09 -7.65
CA CYS A 223 -7.63 -13.85 -8.10
C CYS A 223 -8.90 -13.00 -8.07
N THR A 224 -9.08 -12.19 -7.02
CA THR A 224 -10.25 -11.33 -6.85
C THR A 224 -10.27 -10.21 -7.90
N LEU A 225 -9.13 -9.54 -8.15
CA LEU A 225 -9.01 -8.54 -9.20
C LEU A 225 -9.30 -9.12 -10.58
N ARG A 226 -8.76 -10.30 -10.92
CA ARG A 226 -8.99 -10.99 -12.20
C ARG A 226 -10.44 -11.46 -12.39
N ALA A 227 -11.19 -11.62 -11.31
CA ALA A 227 -12.62 -11.92 -11.39
C ALA A 227 -13.47 -10.70 -11.77
N VAL A 228 -12.91 -9.48 -11.65
CA VAL A 228 -13.61 -8.21 -11.88
C VAL A 228 -13.04 -7.44 -13.07
N PHE A 229 -11.72 -7.32 -13.16
CA PHE A 229 -11.05 -6.53 -14.18
C PHE A 229 -10.59 -7.39 -15.35
N PRO A 230 -10.80 -6.94 -16.61
CA PRO A 230 -10.32 -7.64 -17.78
C PRO A 230 -8.80 -7.82 -17.84
N GLU A 231 -8.04 -6.79 -17.42
CA GLU A 231 -6.59 -6.81 -17.43
C GLU A 231 -6.04 -6.52 -16.02
N VAL A 232 -5.13 -7.36 -15.56
CA VAL A 232 -4.48 -7.25 -14.26
C VAL A 232 -2.99 -7.56 -14.39
N SER A 233 -2.15 -6.61 -14.02
CA SER A 233 -0.69 -6.75 -13.94
C SER A 233 -0.26 -6.79 -12.48
N ALA A 234 0.46 -7.84 -12.10
CA ALA A 234 1.02 -8.02 -10.76
C ALA A 234 2.55 -7.82 -10.80
N TYR A 235 3.11 -7.19 -9.80
CA TYR A 235 4.54 -6.98 -9.63
C TYR A 235 4.91 -6.89 -8.15
N THR A 236 6.21 -6.84 -7.86
CA THR A 236 6.73 -6.72 -6.51
C THR A 236 7.82 -5.68 -6.43
N ALA A 237 7.96 -5.04 -5.27
CA ALA A 237 9.10 -4.24 -4.88
C ALA A 237 9.71 -4.80 -3.58
N PHE A 238 11.04 -4.83 -3.48
CA PHE A 238 11.68 -5.17 -2.22
C PHE A 238 11.71 -3.94 -1.33
N VAL A 239 10.95 -3.96 -0.25
CA VAL A 239 10.94 -2.90 0.77
C VAL A 239 11.85 -3.36 1.90
N THR A 240 12.97 -2.68 2.06
CA THR A 240 14.06 -3.09 2.97
C THR A 240 13.60 -3.13 4.43
N SER A 241 12.82 -2.15 4.84
CA SER A 241 12.32 -2.09 6.22
C SER A 241 11.30 -3.19 6.54
N PHE A 242 10.57 -3.68 5.54
CA PHE A 242 9.68 -4.83 5.68
C PHE A 242 10.41 -6.17 5.54
N LEU A 243 11.67 -6.16 5.08
CA LEU A 243 12.46 -7.36 4.73
C LEU A 243 11.72 -8.31 3.77
N ASP A 244 10.85 -7.77 2.92
CA ASP A 244 10.00 -8.57 2.04
C ASP A 244 9.87 -7.99 0.62
N LEU A 245 9.55 -8.88 -0.31
CA LEU A 245 9.00 -8.50 -1.62
C LEU A 245 7.54 -8.13 -1.43
N TYR A 246 7.25 -6.84 -1.40
CA TYR A 246 5.88 -6.35 -1.24
C TYR A 246 5.15 -6.36 -2.58
N GLY A 247 3.90 -6.78 -2.58
CA GLY A 247 3.09 -7.03 -3.77
C GLY A 247 2.24 -5.84 -4.16
N PHE A 248 2.13 -5.61 -5.47
CA PHE A 248 1.30 -4.56 -6.05
C PHE A 248 0.56 -5.06 -7.29
N HIS A 249 -0.59 -4.45 -7.57
CA HIS A 249 -1.35 -4.70 -8.78
C HIS A 249 -1.78 -3.39 -9.44
N VAL A 250 -1.77 -3.38 -10.78
CA VAL A 250 -2.52 -2.41 -11.58
C VAL A 250 -3.56 -3.18 -12.36
N ALA A 251 -4.81 -2.73 -12.28
CA ALA A 251 -5.95 -3.35 -12.94
C ALA A 251 -6.72 -2.34 -13.79
N GLY A 252 -7.22 -2.77 -14.95
CA GLY A 252 -7.92 -1.90 -15.89
C GLY A 252 -8.84 -2.64 -16.84
N GLY A 253 -9.41 -1.88 -17.79
CA GLY A 253 -10.24 -2.42 -18.89
C GLY A 253 -9.40 -3.19 -19.93
N LYS A 254 -10.08 -3.74 -20.95
CA LYS A 254 -9.44 -4.53 -22.02
C LYS A 254 -8.36 -3.77 -22.79
N ASP A 255 -8.41 -2.45 -22.80
CA ASP A 255 -7.45 -1.59 -23.52
C ASP A 255 -6.23 -1.24 -22.67
N PHE A 256 -6.20 -1.67 -21.40
CA PHE A 256 -5.03 -1.47 -20.53
C PHE A 256 -3.85 -2.31 -21.04
N VAL A 257 -2.76 -1.64 -21.36
CA VAL A 257 -1.48 -2.24 -21.74
C VAL A 257 -0.38 -1.67 -20.86
N TRP A 258 0.42 -2.55 -20.28
CA TRP A 258 1.57 -2.12 -19.48
C TRP A 258 2.55 -1.31 -20.33
N PRO A 259 3.01 -0.12 -19.88
CA PRO A 259 3.82 0.76 -20.69
C PRO A 259 5.22 0.19 -20.95
N ARG A 260 5.76 0.44 -22.16
CA ARG A 260 7.14 0.13 -22.51
C ARG A 260 8.09 1.18 -21.95
N ALA A 261 9.38 0.87 -21.84
CA ALA A 261 10.41 1.77 -21.31
C ALA A 261 10.38 3.16 -21.97
N SER A 262 10.29 3.23 -23.31
CA SER A 262 10.22 4.50 -24.05
C SER A 262 8.95 5.31 -23.76
N GLN A 263 7.84 4.65 -23.47
CA GLN A 263 6.59 5.33 -23.08
C GLN A 263 6.68 5.88 -21.66
N VAL A 264 7.29 5.12 -20.72
CA VAL A 264 7.57 5.60 -19.35
C VAL A 264 8.49 6.80 -19.39
N GLU A 265 9.63 6.72 -20.11
CA GLU A 265 10.60 7.80 -20.29
C GLU A 265 9.94 9.07 -20.86
N THR A 266 9.21 8.93 -21.97
CA THR A 266 8.51 10.06 -22.59
C THR A 266 7.49 10.68 -21.63
N CYS A 267 6.74 9.85 -20.90
CA CYS A 267 5.72 10.31 -19.95
C CYS A 267 6.34 11.07 -18.78
N LEU A 268 7.37 10.51 -18.14
CA LEU A 268 8.06 11.15 -17.01
C LEU A 268 8.73 12.47 -17.44
N ALA A 269 9.41 12.47 -18.59
CA ALA A 269 10.04 13.69 -19.14
C ALA A 269 8.99 14.79 -19.43
N ALA A 270 7.87 14.43 -20.08
CA ALA A 270 6.79 15.38 -20.38
C ALA A 270 6.10 15.92 -19.10
N ARG A 271 6.16 15.19 -17.99
CA ARG A 271 5.61 15.59 -16.69
C ARG A 271 6.64 16.28 -15.78
N GLY A 272 7.89 16.39 -16.24
CA GLY A 272 8.97 17.00 -15.44
C GLY A 272 9.36 16.18 -14.22
N ILE A 273 9.09 14.88 -14.22
CA ILE A 273 9.42 13.95 -13.12
C ILE A 273 10.76 13.28 -13.47
N ASN A 274 11.83 13.63 -12.77
CA ASN A 274 13.20 13.20 -13.09
C ASN A 274 14.04 12.78 -11.89
N ASP A 275 13.44 12.73 -10.70
CA ASP A 275 14.09 12.49 -9.40
C ASP A 275 13.45 11.34 -8.62
N LEU A 276 12.88 10.34 -9.33
CA LEU A 276 12.38 9.11 -8.71
C LEU A 276 13.56 8.24 -8.29
N GLY A 277 13.44 7.64 -7.09
CA GLY A 277 14.47 6.79 -6.54
C GLY A 277 14.38 5.33 -6.97
N TRP A 278 13.17 4.87 -7.29
CA TRP A 278 12.91 3.47 -7.62
C TRP A 278 12.29 3.27 -9.00
N TYR A 279 11.32 4.10 -9.38
CA TYR A 279 10.58 3.93 -10.64
C TYR A 279 11.32 4.57 -11.82
N GLU A 280 12.17 3.81 -12.50
CA GLU A 280 12.91 4.24 -13.69
C GLU A 280 12.44 3.50 -14.95
N PRO A 281 12.56 4.07 -16.17
CA PRO A 281 11.91 3.57 -17.38
C PRO A 281 12.22 2.11 -17.74
N GLY A 282 13.51 1.72 -17.70
CA GLY A 282 13.93 0.37 -18.09
C GLY A 282 13.43 -0.68 -17.11
N PHE A 283 13.54 -0.38 -15.83
CA PHE A 283 13.07 -1.24 -14.76
C PHE A 283 11.53 -1.32 -14.72
N ALA A 284 10.86 -0.17 -14.81
CA ALA A 284 9.41 -0.07 -14.78
C ALA A 284 8.71 -0.92 -15.85
N ALA A 285 9.26 -0.95 -17.07
CA ALA A 285 8.74 -1.78 -18.15
C ALA A 285 8.81 -3.27 -17.87
N SER A 286 9.73 -3.72 -17.00
CA SER A 286 9.96 -5.12 -16.66
C SER A 286 9.20 -5.60 -15.43
N LEU A 287 8.57 -4.72 -14.66
CA LEU A 287 7.91 -5.05 -13.39
C LEU A 287 6.96 -6.25 -13.45
N PRO A 288 6.10 -6.44 -14.49
CA PRO A 288 5.23 -7.61 -14.57
C PRO A 288 5.95 -8.93 -14.88
N GLN A 289 7.28 -8.88 -15.12
CA GLN A 289 8.09 -10.08 -15.38
C GLN A 289 8.47 -10.81 -14.09
N LEU A 290 7.48 -11.22 -13.33
CA LEU A 290 7.71 -11.94 -12.07
C LEU A 290 8.48 -13.25 -12.27
N PRO A 291 9.30 -13.68 -11.30
CA PRO A 291 9.88 -14.99 -11.24
C PRO A 291 8.84 -16.11 -11.34
N ARG A 292 9.26 -17.27 -11.88
CA ARG A 292 8.34 -18.39 -12.12
C ARG A 292 7.56 -18.83 -10.88
N TYR A 293 8.22 -18.93 -9.72
CA TYR A 293 7.58 -19.37 -8.48
C TYR A 293 6.48 -18.39 -8.00
N LEU A 294 6.67 -17.07 -8.20
CA LEU A 294 5.64 -16.07 -7.90
C LEU A 294 4.45 -16.17 -8.87
N LYS A 295 4.72 -16.33 -10.18
CA LYS A 295 3.65 -16.55 -11.17
C LYS A 295 2.81 -17.77 -10.84
N GLU A 296 3.47 -18.89 -10.48
CA GLU A 296 2.78 -20.11 -10.08
C GLU A 296 1.96 -19.92 -8.79
N ARG A 297 2.48 -19.20 -7.82
CA ARG A 297 1.75 -18.86 -6.57
C ARG A 297 0.49 -18.06 -6.86
N LEU A 298 0.60 -16.98 -7.65
CA LEU A 298 -0.52 -16.14 -8.02
C LEU A 298 -1.63 -16.88 -8.77
N THR A 299 -1.28 -17.90 -9.57
CA THR A 299 -2.24 -18.62 -10.40
C THR A 299 -2.84 -19.86 -9.73
N ARG A 300 -2.11 -20.51 -8.80
CA ARG A 300 -2.50 -21.82 -8.26
C ARG A 300 -3.07 -21.78 -6.83
N LYS A 301 -2.84 -20.72 -6.06
CA LYS A 301 -3.09 -20.71 -4.61
C LYS A 301 -4.11 -19.67 -4.14
N GLY A 302 -4.50 -18.72 -4.99
CA GLY A 302 -5.45 -17.68 -4.63
C GLY A 302 -6.91 -18.14 -4.75
N ARG A 303 -7.76 -17.55 -3.94
CA ARG A 303 -9.22 -17.64 -4.03
C ARG A 303 -9.82 -16.25 -4.27
N VAL A 304 -11.01 -16.21 -4.82
CA VAL A 304 -11.79 -14.96 -4.90
C VAL A 304 -12.32 -14.63 -3.51
N LEU A 305 -11.98 -13.46 -3.00
CA LEU A 305 -12.51 -12.91 -1.76
C LEU A 305 -13.89 -12.29 -2.02
N SER A 306 -14.83 -12.46 -1.11
CA SER A 306 -16.15 -11.85 -1.17
C SER A 306 -16.54 -11.29 0.20
N ASP A 307 -17.58 -10.45 0.25
CA ASP A 307 -18.09 -9.91 1.51
C ASP A 307 -18.58 -11.03 2.45
N ALA A 308 -19.05 -12.14 1.90
CA ALA A 308 -19.44 -13.33 2.68
C ALA A 308 -18.23 -14.14 3.17
N GLU A 309 -17.12 -14.10 2.43
CA GLU A 309 -15.89 -14.84 2.73
C GLU A 309 -14.67 -13.94 2.52
N PRO A 310 -14.46 -12.91 3.36
CA PRO A 310 -13.32 -12.01 3.25
C PRO A 310 -12.00 -12.71 3.58
N TYR A 311 -10.90 -12.02 3.40
CA TYR A 311 -9.60 -12.52 3.83
C TYR A 311 -9.59 -12.74 5.35
N LYS A 312 -9.04 -13.89 5.74
CA LYS A 312 -8.75 -14.22 7.14
C LYS A 312 -7.29 -14.63 7.21
N SER A 313 -6.51 -13.89 7.95
CA SER A 313 -5.14 -14.29 8.28
C SER A 313 -5.18 -15.61 9.05
N ARG A 314 -4.39 -16.58 8.66
CA ARG A 314 -4.24 -17.82 9.42
C ARG A 314 -3.04 -17.68 10.33
N THR A 315 -3.26 -17.24 11.56
CA THR A 315 -2.25 -17.37 12.61
C THR A 315 -1.94 -18.86 12.81
N GLY A 316 -0.76 -19.32 12.43
CA GLY A 316 -0.24 -20.65 12.74
C GLY A 316 -0.30 -21.73 11.64
N GLY A 317 -0.52 -21.39 10.38
CA GLY A 317 -0.41 -22.34 9.27
C GLY A 317 1.04 -22.58 8.84
N ARG A 318 1.47 -23.86 8.64
CA ARG A 318 2.73 -24.18 7.97
C ARG A 318 2.77 -23.48 6.60
N LEU A 319 3.86 -22.75 6.33
CA LEU A 319 4.16 -22.27 4.99
C LEU A 319 4.18 -23.48 4.04
N SER A 320 3.23 -23.56 3.13
CA SER A 320 3.27 -24.51 2.03
C SER A 320 3.90 -23.81 0.82
N PHE A 321 5.17 -24.04 0.63
CA PHE A 321 5.88 -23.67 -0.59
C PHE A 321 5.33 -24.38 -1.82
#